data_5a62395060d98e452968c294cc31196e
#
_entry.id   5a62395060d98e452968c294cc31196e
#
_cell.length_a   1.000
_cell.length_b   1.000
_cell.length_c   1.000
_cell.angle_alpha   90.00
_cell.angle_beta   90.00
_cell.angle_gamma   90.00
#
_symmetry.space_group_name_H-M   'P 1'
#
loop_
_entity.id
_entity.type
_entity.pdbx_description
1 polymer ?
#
loop_
_entity_poly.entity_id
_entity_poly.type
_entity_poly.pdbx_seq_one_letter_code
_entity_poly.pdbx_strand_id
1 'polypeptide(L)'
;MKTKSFGQVVRELRIKHRDYSSLREFARKVGLSPAYLSRIENEKEPPPSERIVAMLAEALGADKYELFSYAGKVPTEFLETFKRNPKGVASFMRRIQEIGVETDSDWKELESSLSKMKRKSLK
;
A
#
# COMPACT_ATOMS: atom_id res chain seq x y z
N MET A 1 4.10 15.35 10.65
CA MET A 1 4.97 14.97 9.56
C MET A 1 4.16 14.69 8.30
N LYS A 2 4.60 15.23 7.21
CA LYS A 2 3.88 15.07 5.97
C LYS A 2 4.14 13.72 5.34
N THR A 3 3.07 13.04 4.98
CA THR A 3 3.15 11.77 4.27
C THR A 3 3.09 12.03 2.78
N LYS A 4 3.91 11.32 2.02
CA LYS A 4 3.84 11.41 0.57
C LYS A 4 2.52 10.84 0.08
N SER A 5 2.01 11.42 -0.99
CA SER A 5 0.79 10.91 -1.59
C SER A 5 1.10 9.71 -2.47
N PHE A 6 0.06 8.94 -2.80
CA PHE A 6 0.21 7.78 -3.66
C PHE A 6 0.85 8.17 -4.99
N GLY A 7 0.35 9.25 -5.61
CA GLY A 7 0.87 9.68 -6.91
C GLY A 7 2.33 10.07 -6.84
N GLN A 8 2.72 10.76 -5.78
CA GLN A 8 4.13 11.13 -5.61
C GLN A 8 5.02 9.90 -5.50
N VAL A 9 4.58 8.90 -4.75
CA VAL A 9 5.36 7.68 -4.57
C VAL A 9 5.50 6.94 -5.90
N VAL A 10 4.41 6.81 -6.65
CA VAL A 10 4.46 6.14 -7.95
C VAL A 10 5.44 6.88 -8.87
N ARG A 11 5.35 8.20 -8.90
CA ARG A 11 6.22 8.99 -9.76
C ARG A 11 7.68 8.82 -9.37
N GLU A 12 7.98 8.89 -8.07
CA GLU A 12 9.35 8.77 -7.62
C GLU A 12 9.93 7.39 -7.93
N LEU A 13 9.15 6.34 -7.70
CA LEU A 13 9.60 4.99 -8.02
C LEU A 13 9.82 4.83 -9.52
N ARG A 14 8.93 5.40 -10.33
CA ARG A 14 9.07 5.31 -11.78
C ARG A 14 10.33 6.01 -12.26
N ILE A 15 10.57 7.22 -11.78
CA ILE A 15 11.72 7.99 -12.22
C ILE A 15 13.03 7.32 -11.82
N LYS A 16 13.05 6.70 -10.65
CA LYS A 16 14.24 6.00 -10.18
C LYS A 16 14.46 4.67 -10.88
N HIS A 17 13.43 4.11 -11.48
CA HIS A 17 13.54 2.83 -12.15
C HIS A 17 14.32 3.01 -13.46
N ARG A 18 15.31 2.18 -13.69
CA ARG A 18 16.20 2.35 -14.83
C ARG A 18 15.45 2.30 -16.16
N ASP A 19 14.32 1.59 -16.21
CA ASP A 19 13.62 1.35 -17.47
C ASP A 19 12.40 2.25 -17.67
N TYR A 20 12.00 3.03 -16.67
CA TYR A 20 10.69 3.70 -16.72
C TYR A 20 10.76 5.20 -16.47
N SER A 21 11.88 5.83 -16.81
CA SER A 21 11.96 7.29 -16.66
C SER A 21 10.91 7.98 -17.52
N SER A 22 10.52 7.36 -18.65
CA SER A 22 9.50 7.92 -19.53
C SER A 22 8.11 7.48 -19.05
N LEU A 23 7.26 8.49 -18.77
CA LEU A 23 5.90 8.20 -18.35
C LEU A 23 5.15 7.42 -19.43
N ARG A 24 5.35 7.80 -20.69
CA ARG A 24 4.66 7.15 -21.80
C ARG A 24 5.03 5.69 -21.91
N GLU A 25 6.31 5.38 -21.76
CA GLU A 25 6.75 3.99 -21.85
C GLU A 25 6.25 3.17 -20.69
N PHE A 26 6.27 3.75 -19.50
CA PHE A 26 5.76 3.03 -18.33
C PHE A 26 4.27 2.78 -18.46
N ALA A 27 3.52 3.79 -18.93
CA ALA A 27 2.08 3.62 -19.13
C ALA A 27 1.81 2.47 -20.08
N ARG A 28 2.58 2.39 -21.18
CA ARG A 28 2.42 1.30 -22.13
C ARG A 28 2.70 -0.04 -21.47
N LYS A 29 3.74 -0.09 -20.67
CA LYS A 29 4.14 -1.34 -20.00
C LYS A 29 3.04 -1.87 -19.12
N VAL A 30 2.37 -1.00 -18.36
CA VAL A 30 1.33 -1.44 -17.42
C VAL A 30 -0.07 -1.39 -18.02
N GLY A 31 -0.20 -1.04 -19.30
CA GLY A 31 -1.50 -1.07 -19.95
C GLY A 31 -2.41 0.07 -19.61
N LEU A 32 -1.85 1.21 -19.23
CA LEU A 32 -2.62 2.41 -18.93
C LEU A 32 -2.35 3.47 -19.99
N SER A 33 -3.31 4.38 -20.18
CA SER A 33 -3.04 5.51 -21.05
C SER A 33 -2.07 6.47 -20.36
N PRO A 34 -1.20 7.12 -21.12
CA PRO A 34 -0.30 8.11 -20.52
C PRO A 34 -1.04 9.22 -19.79
N ALA A 35 -2.18 9.64 -20.34
CA ALA A 35 -2.97 10.70 -19.71
C ALA A 35 -3.49 10.26 -18.35
N TYR A 36 -3.97 9.02 -18.25
CA TYR A 36 -4.47 8.51 -16.97
C TYR A 36 -3.34 8.38 -15.95
N LEU A 37 -2.21 7.83 -16.37
CA LEU A 37 -1.07 7.69 -15.47
C LEU A 37 -0.58 9.07 -15.00
N SER A 38 -0.57 10.04 -15.89
CA SER A 38 -0.19 11.41 -15.54
C SER A 38 -1.12 11.96 -14.48
N ARG A 39 -2.42 11.74 -14.62
CA ARG A 39 -3.39 12.23 -13.65
C ARG A 39 -3.21 11.56 -12.29
N ILE A 40 -2.88 10.26 -12.28
CA ILE A 40 -2.59 9.56 -11.04
C ILE A 40 -1.37 10.19 -10.35
N GLU A 41 -0.29 10.38 -11.09
CA GLU A 41 0.94 10.91 -10.51
C GLU A 41 0.80 12.33 -10.03
N ASN A 42 -0.10 13.10 -10.65
CA ASN A 42 -0.28 14.50 -10.30
C ASN A 42 -1.49 14.73 -9.39
N GLU A 43 -2.03 13.66 -8.81
CA GLU A 43 -3.13 13.74 -7.86
C GLU A 43 -4.40 14.33 -8.44
N LYS A 44 -4.59 14.19 -9.75
CA LYS A 44 -5.82 14.62 -10.42
C LYS A 44 -6.87 13.52 -10.46
N GLU A 45 -6.49 12.30 -10.05
CA GLU A 45 -7.38 11.16 -9.94
C GLU A 45 -7.17 10.53 -8.57
N PRO A 46 -8.21 9.96 -7.98
CA PRO A 46 -8.00 9.20 -6.76
C PRO A 46 -7.16 7.95 -7.07
N PRO A 47 -6.59 7.32 -6.04
CA PRO A 47 -5.82 6.09 -6.27
C PRO A 47 -6.66 5.07 -7.02
N PRO A 48 -6.04 4.33 -7.94
CA PRO A 48 -6.79 3.40 -8.79
C PRO A 48 -7.23 2.14 -8.04
N SER A 49 -7.86 1.23 -8.76
CA SER A 49 -8.36 -0.01 -8.17
C SER A 49 -7.23 -0.86 -7.62
N GLU A 50 -7.62 -1.81 -6.77
CA GLU A 50 -6.68 -2.75 -6.16
C GLU A 50 -5.83 -3.45 -7.22
N ARG A 51 -6.46 -3.88 -8.31
CA ARG A 51 -5.76 -4.58 -9.38
C ARG A 51 -4.68 -3.69 -9.99
N ILE A 52 -5.00 -2.44 -10.24
CA ILE A 52 -4.04 -1.53 -10.86
C ILE A 52 -2.91 -1.19 -9.89
N VAL A 53 -3.23 -1.00 -8.61
CA VAL A 53 -2.17 -0.75 -7.62
C VAL A 53 -1.19 -1.92 -7.59
N ALA A 54 -1.71 -3.14 -7.61
CA ALA A 54 -0.84 -4.33 -7.62
C ALA A 54 0.00 -4.39 -8.88
N MET A 55 -0.58 -4.05 -10.04
CA MET A 55 0.17 -4.01 -11.29
C MET A 55 1.31 -2.99 -11.24
N LEU A 56 1.02 -1.81 -10.71
CA LEU A 56 2.05 -0.78 -10.59
C LEU A 56 3.17 -1.23 -9.67
N ALA A 57 2.82 -1.84 -8.55
CA ALA A 57 3.83 -2.32 -7.61
C ALA A 57 4.74 -3.35 -8.27
N GLU A 58 4.15 -4.30 -8.99
CA GLU A 58 4.94 -5.34 -9.63
C GLU A 58 5.88 -4.76 -10.68
N ALA A 59 5.37 -3.86 -11.51
CA ALA A 59 6.19 -3.26 -12.57
C ALA A 59 7.33 -2.43 -11.99
N LEU A 60 7.10 -1.79 -10.85
CA LEU A 60 8.11 -0.93 -10.24
C LEU A 60 9.03 -1.68 -9.28
N GLY A 61 8.78 -2.96 -9.05
CA GLY A 61 9.56 -3.71 -8.08
C GLY A 61 9.33 -3.25 -6.66
N ALA A 62 8.14 -2.74 -6.37
CA ALA A 62 7.79 -2.20 -5.06
C ALA A 62 6.94 -3.19 -4.29
N ASP A 63 6.95 -3.04 -2.97
CA ASP A 63 6.11 -3.85 -2.09
C ASP A 63 4.65 -3.42 -2.30
N LYS A 64 3.80 -4.38 -2.71
CA LYS A 64 2.42 -4.02 -3.01
C LYS A 64 1.65 -3.58 -1.77
N TYR A 65 1.97 -4.14 -0.61
CA TYR A 65 1.28 -3.73 0.62
C TYR A 65 1.63 -2.30 1.00
N GLU A 66 2.87 -1.93 0.77
CA GLU A 66 3.28 -0.55 1.00
C GLU A 66 2.54 0.40 0.06
N LEU A 67 2.43 0.01 -1.21
CA LEU A 67 1.71 0.83 -2.18
C LEU A 67 0.22 0.92 -1.84
N PHE A 68 -0.38 -0.19 -1.38
CA PHE A 68 -1.76 -0.15 -0.93
C PHE A 68 -1.94 0.84 0.20
N SER A 69 -0.98 0.88 1.14
CA SER A 69 -1.07 1.81 2.26
C SER A 69 -1.05 3.25 1.80
N TYR A 70 -0.17 3.59 0.86
CA TYR A 70 -0.16 4.94 0.31
C TYR A 70 -1.48 5.27 -0.38
N ALA A 71 -2.11 4.28 -0.99
CA ALA A 71 -3.39 4.47 -1.65
C ALA A 71 -4.56 4.55 -0.66
N GLY A 72 -4.29 4.30 0.63
CA GLY A 72 -5.35 4.29 1.62
C GLY A 72 -6.29 3.12 1.45
N LYS A 73 -5.80 2.01 0.90
CA LYS A 73 -6.63 0.84 0.64
C LYS A 73 -6.15 -0.36 1.44
N VAL A 74 -7.10 -1.19 1.83
CA VAL A 74 -6.80 -2.45 2.51
C VAL A 74 -7.12 -3.57 1.52
N PRO A 75 -6.15 -4.45 1.23
CA PRO A 75 -6.41 -5.56 0.29
C PRO A 75 -7.59 -6.41 0.74
N THR A 76 -8.29 -6.96 -0.24
CA THR A 76 -9.50 -7.73 0.01
C THR A 76 -9.26 -8.88 0.99
N GLU A 77 -8.10 -9.54 0.89
CA GLU A 77 -7.82 -10.66 1.79
C GLU A 77 -7.77 -10.24 3.25
N PHE A 78 -7.31 -9.00 3.52
CA PHE A 78 -7.30 -8.50 4.90
C PHE A 78 -8.70 -8.12 5.36
N LEU A 79 -9.52 -7.62 4.45
CA LEU A 79 -10.89 -7.31 4.80
C LEU A 79 -11.65 -8.56 5.24
N GLU A 80 -11.38 -9.69 4.58
CA GLU A 80 -12.00 -10.94 4.98
C GLU A 80 -11.56 -11.35 6.39
N THR A 81 -10.29 -11.15 6.69
CA THR A 81 -9.79 -11.44 8.03
C THR A 81 -10.50 -10.58 9.08
N PHE A 82 -10.69 -9.30 8.77
CA PHE A 82 -11.39 -8.39 9.68
C PHE A 82 -12.82 -8.86 9.94
N LYS A 83 -13.50 -9.35 8.91
CA LYS A 83 -14.89 -9.76 9.05
C LYS A 83 -15.07 -10.98 9.92
N ARG A 84 -14.03 -11.79 10.04
CA ARG A 84 -14.14 -13.02 10.83
C ARG A 84 -14.26 -12.77 12.32
N ASN A 85 -13.72 -11.66 12.80
CA ASN A 85 -13.79 -11.35 14.23
C ASN A 85 -13.91 -9.85 14.44
N PRO A 86 -15.12 -9.31 14.22
CA PRO A 86 -15.30 -7.85 14.31
C PRO A 86 -14.97 -7.29 15.69
N LYS A 87 -15.27 -8.03 16.75
CA LYS A 87 -14.99 -7.52 18.10
C LYS A 87 -13.51 -7.45 18.36
N GLY A 88 -12.77 -8.47 17.94
CA GLY A 88 -11.32 -8.47 18.12
C GLY A 88 -10.66 -7.35 17.32
N VAL A 89 -11.10 -7.18 16.08
CA VAL A 89 -10.56 -6.12 15.23
C VAL A 89 -10.87 -4.75 15.80
N ALA A 90 -12.10 -4.54 16.28
CA ALA A 90 -12.48 -3.26 16.87
C ALA A 90 -11.61 -2.93 18.08
N SER A 91 -11.38 -3.91 18.93
CA SER A 91 -10.53 -3.74 20.11
C SER A 91 -9.11 -3.39 19.69
N PHE A 92 -8.59 -4.07 18.69
CA PHE A 92 -7.25 -3.81 18.17
C PHE A 92 -7.14 -2.38 17.62
N MET A 93 -8.14 -1.96 16.84
CA MET A 93 -8.10 -0.62 16.25
C MET A 93 -8.17 0.47 17.33
N ARG A 94 -8.99 0.26 18.36
CA ARG A 94 -9.04 1.22 19.46
C ARG A 94 -7.70 1.30 20.17
N ARG A 95 -7.07 0.16 20.39
CA ARG A 95 -5.77 0.10 21.07
C ARG A 95 -4.71 0.85 20.28
N ILE A 96 -4.69 0.66 18.97
CA ILE A 96 -3.74 1.35 18.09
C ILE A 96 -3.90 2.86 18.24
N GLN A 97 -5.14 3.33 18.26
CA GLN A 97 -5.41 4.76 18.42
C GLN A 97 -4.99 5.27 19.78
N GLU A 98 -5.28 4.52 20.84
CA GLU A 98 -4.95 4.94 22.19
C GLU A 98 -3.46 5.04 22.42
N ILE A 99 -2.71 4.08 21.89
CA ILE A 99 -1.25 4.06 22.06
C ILE A 99 -0.59 5.10 21.17
N GLY A 100 -1.19 5.38 20.03
CA GLY A 100 -0.61 6.32 19.08
C GLY A 100 0.54 5.71 18.31
N VAL A 101 0.27 4.58 17.64
CA VAL A 101 1.28 3.90 16.83
C VAL A 101 1.55 4.75 15.59
N GLU A 102 2.75 5.33 15.49
CA GLU A 102 3.06 6.26 14.41
C GLU A 102 4.43 6.09 13.78
N THR A 103 5.44 5.82 14.58
CA THR A 103 6.81 5.78 14.08
C THR A 103 7.18 4.41 13.57
N ASP A 104 8.26 4.34 12.78
CA ASP A 104 8.78 3.05 12.34
C ASP A 104 9.08 2.15 13.53
N SER A 105 9.59 2.73 14.60
CA SER A 105 9.89 1.96 15.81
C SER A 105 8.62 1.37 16.41
N ASP A 106 7.55 2.16 16.46
CA ASP A 106 6.26 1.68 16.96
C ASP A 106 5.77 0.48 16.15
N TRP A 107 5.85 0.58 14.83
CA TRP A 107 5.36 -0.50 13.97
C TRP A 107 6.24 -1.74 14.09
N LYS A 108 7.55 -1.56 14.27
CA LYS A 108 8.44 -2.70 14.47
C LYS A 108 8.14 -3.41 15.78
N GLU A 109 7.84 -2.64 16.82
CA GLU A 109 7.49 -3.23 18.10
C GLU A 109 6.21 -4.04 17.99
N LEU A 110 5.22 -3.50 17.27
CA LEU A 110 3.96 -4.21 17.06
C LEU A 110 4.20 -5.50 16.27
N GLU A 111 5.01 -5.42 15.23
CA GLU A 111 5.32 -6.61 14.42
C GLU A 111 6.03 -7.65 15.26
N SER A 112 6.91 -7.23 16.15
CA SER A 112 7.61 -8.15 17.06
C SER A 112 6.63 -8.88 17.95
N SER A 113 5.62 -8.15 18.44
CA SER A 113 4.58 -8.77 19.27
C SER A 113 3.82 -9.84 18.49
N LEU A 114 3.52 -9.54 17.24
CA LEU A 114 2.85 -10.52 16.38
C LEU A 114 3.70 -11.76 16.19
N SER A 115 5.01 -11.58 16.05
CA SER A 115 5.92 -12.70 15.83
C SER A 115 5.96 -13.65 17.01
N LYS A 116 5.62 -13.17 18.19
CA LYS A 116 5.63 -14.00 19.40
C LYS A 116 4.35 -14.79 19.58
N MET A 117 3.33 -14.52 18.78
CA MET A 117 2.07 -15.24 18.91
C MET A 117 2.22 -16.68 18.44
N LYS A 118 1.54 -17.56 19.12
CA LYS A 118 1.51 -18.95 18.69
C LYS A 118 0.77 -19.06 17.38
N ARG A 119 1.41 -19.69 16.43
CA ARG A 119 0.83 -19.84 15.12
C ARG A 119 -0.08 -21.04 15.07
N LYS A 120 -1.18 -20.88 14.37
CA LYS A 120 -1.98 -22.02 14.02
C LYS A 120 -1.27 -22.78 12.92
N SER A 121 -1.62 -24.05 12.77
CA SER A 121 -1.02 -24.87 11.74
C SER A 121 -1.23 -24.26 10.38
N LEU A 122 -0.17 -24.19 9.59
CA LEU A 122 -0.22 -23.68 8.23
C LEU A 122 -0.30 -24.87 7.28
N LYS A 123 -1.48 -25.32 7.05
CA LYS A 123 -1.64 -26.46 6.15
C LYS A 123 -2.08 -26.04 4.79
#